data_f174bcfcf84ddab13718fc69892fb36c
#
_entry.id   f174bcfcf84ddab13718fc69892fb36c
#
_cell.length_a   1.000
_cell.length_b   1.000
_cell.length_c   1.000
_cell.angle_alpha   90.00
_cell.angle_beta   90.00
_cell.angle_gamma   90.00
#
_symmetry.space_group_name_H-M   'P 1'
#
loop_
_entity.id
_entity.type
_entity.pdbx_description
1 polymer ?
#
loop_
_entity_poly.entity_id
_entity_poly.type
_entity_poly.pdbx_seq_one_letter_code
_entity_poly.pdbx_strand_id
1 'polypeptide(L)'
;MIVYHAAITTSGDYLQKREPHRKAHLERLMGLRAQGFVIGGGPAPDGRGADVFYRVGQPEDLRRLIEEDPYFTGGVWPTYAPRSFSQFLEPWELVPLVTDGSRKVTLVEGVAPDVEMASFALIEARGSGRMAFGGFFPGGLTLAVMHGDDAEKALGELRATGFWDEATLRARPLLYAL
;
A
#
# COMPACT_ATOMS: atom_id res chain seq x y z
N MET A 1 -16.00 -8.86 0.46
CA MET A 1 -15.08 -7.88 1.11
C MET A 1 -14.38 -7.10 0.01
N ILE A 2 -14.24 -5.79 0.19
CA ILE A 2 -13.64 -4.87 -0.78
C ILE A 2 -12.28 -4.45 -0.25
N VAL A 3 -11.25 -4.50 -1.08
CA VAL A 3 -9.90 -4.01 -0.72
C VAL A 3 -9.70 -2.63 -1.31
N TYR A 4 -9.19 -1.72 -0.47
CA TYR A 4 -8.85 -0.36 -0.85
C TYR A 4 -7.37 -0.08 -0.60
N HIS A 5 -6.75 0.59 -1.55
CA HIS A 5 -5.53 1.33 -1.34
C HIS A 5 -5.89 2.78 -1.00
N ALA A 6 -5.44 3.28 0.14
CA ALA A 6 -5.57 4.67 0.53
C ALA A 6 -4.21 5.36 0.43
N ALA A 7 -4.07 6.24 -0.55
CA ALA A 7 -2.93 7.16 -0.63
C ALA A 7 -3.20 8.34 0.30
N ILE A 8 -2.36 8.52 1.31
CA ILE A 8 -2.54 9.49 2.38
C ILE A 8 -1.53 10.62 2.20
N THR A 9 -1.99 11.86 2.25
CA THR A 9 -1.12 13.04 2.36
C THR A 9 -0.84 13.29 3.83
N THR A 10 0.41 13.57 4.17
CA THR A 10 0.81 13.94 5.53
C THR A 10 0.95 15.46 5.66
N SER A 11 0.86 15.98 6.89
CA SER A 11 1.11 17.39 7.16
C SER A 11 2.57 17.76 6.90
N GLY A 12 2.84 19.04 6.60
CA GLY A 12 4.21 19.51 6.32
C GLY A 12 5.17 19.37 7.52
N ASP A 13 4.62 19.32 8.74
CA ASP A 13 5.32 19.12 10.01
C ASP A 13 5.13 17.68 10.55
N TYR A 14 4.97 16.71 9.68
CA TYR A 14 4.59 15.33 9.98
C TYR A 14 5.34 14.71 11.17
N LEU A 15 6.68 14.79 11.18
CA LEU A 15 7.50 14.17 12.22
C LEU A 15 7.21 14.73 13.60
N GLN A 16 7.01 16.05 13.70
CA GLN A 16 6.71 16.71 14.95
C GLN A 16 5.26 16.49 15.37
N LYS A 17 4.33 16.64 14.44
CA LYS A 17 2.89 16.57 14.68
C LYS A 17 2.41 15.17 15.07
N ARG A 18 3.04 14.13 14.54
CA ARG A 18 2.65 12.74 14.83
C ARG A 18 2.98 12.30 16.26
N GLU A 19 3.99 12.88 16.91
CA GLU A 19 4.51 12.36 18.19
C GLU A 19 3.43 12.21 19.28
N PRO A 20 2.56 13.18 19.56
CA PRO A 20 1.52 13.01 20.57
C PRO A 20 0.46 11.97 20.21
N HIS A 21 0.31 11.64 18.93
CA HIS A 21 -0.70 10.72 18.42
C HIS A 21 -0.16 9.32 18.09
N ARG A 22 1.18 9.18 18.02
CA ARG A 22 1.86 8.00 17.47
C ARG A 22 1.50 6.70 18.19
N LYS A 23 1.47 6.72 19.51
CA LYS A 23 1.16 5.52 20.29
C LYS A 23 -0.27 5.04 20.01
N ALA A 24 -1.25 5.92 20.14
CA ALA A 24 -2.65 5.59 19.93
C ALA A 24 -2.94 5.14 18.48
N HIS A 25 -2.29 5.79 17.49
CA HIS A 25 -2.34 5.41 16.09
C HIS A 25 -1.84 3.98 15.87
N LEU A 26 -0.65 3.63 16.38
CA LEU A 26 -0.08 2.29 16.21
C LEU A 26 -0.92 1.22 16.92
N GLU A 27 -1.41 1.48 18.13
CA GLU A 27 -2.30 0.57 18.86
C GLU A 27 -3.59 0.32 18.07
N ARG A 28 -4.19 1.37 17.48
CA ARG A 28 -5.37 1.24 16.63
C ARG A 28 -5.08 0.40 15.37
N LEU A 29 -4.00 0.69 14.64
CA LEU A 29 -3.63 -0.06 13.44
C LEU A 29 -3.36 -1.55 13.75
N MET A 30 -2.69 -1.86 14.86
CA MET A 30 -2.49 -3.23 15.31
C MET A 30 -3.83 -3.94 15.59
N GLY A 31 -4.76 -3.26 16.26
CA GLY A 31 -6.09 -3.79 16.51
C GLY A 31 -6.89 -4.04 15.22
N LEU A 32 -6.88 -3.09 14.30
CA LEU A 32 -7.54 -3.22 12.99
C LEU A 32 -6.93 -4.36 12.16
N ARG A 33 -5.62 -4.51 12.24
CA ARG A 33 -4.90 -5.58 11.55
C ARG A 33 -5.25 -6.95 12.13
N ALA A 34 -5.28 -7.08 13.45
CA ALA A 34 -5.69 -8.33 14.13
C ALA A 34 -7.12 -8.74 13.75
N GLN A 35 -7.98 -7.77 13.44
CA GLN A 35 -9.35 -7.98 12.96
C GLN A 35 -9.44 -8.21 11.44
N GLY A 36 -8.33 -8.10 10.69
CA GLY A 36 -8.28 -8.29 9.26
C GLY A 36 -8.71 -7.08 8.42
N PHE A 37 -8.92 -5.90 9.03
CA PHE A 37 -9.30 -4.68 8.32
C PHE A 37 -8.12 -3.94 7.71
N VAL A 38 -6.90 -4.13 8.21
CA VAL A 38 -5.67 -3.59 7.64
C VAL A 38 -4.82 -4.73 7.13
N ILE A 39 -4.40 -4.64 5.86
CA ILE A 39 -3.57 -5.65 5.19
C ILE A 39 -2.09 -5.29 5.34
N GLY A 40 -1.75 -4.03 5.12
CA GLY A 40 -0.38 -3.56 5.16
C GLY A 40 -0.28 -2.07 4.91
N GLY A 41 0.93 -1.54 4.94
CA GLY A 41 1.18 -0.15 4.65
C GLY A 41 2.29 0.48 5.47
N GLY A 42 2.48 1.79 5.28
CA GLY A 42 3.45 2.57 6.01
C GLY A 42 3.69 3.94 5.39
N PRO A 43 4.56 4.77 5.99
CA PRO A 43 4.89 6.08 5.48
C PRO A 43 5.92 6.02 4.34
N ALA A 44 5.89 7.01 3.46
CA ALA A 44 6.99 7.28 2.55
C ALA A 44 8.25 7.68 3.34
N PRO A 45 9.46 7.34 2.86
CA PRO A 45 10.71 7.66 3.58
C PRO A 45 10.93 9.15 3.82
N ASP A 46 10.41 10.00 2.95
CA ASP A 46 10.49 11.47 3.06
C ASP A 46 9.42 12.06 4.00
N GLY A 47 8.53 11.23 4.52
CA GLY A 47 7.45 11.62 5.43
C GLY A 47 6.33 12.45 4.78
N ARG A 48 6.29 12.59 3.44
CA ARG A 48 5.29 13.41 2.72
C ARG A 48 4.00 12.69 2.39
N GLY A 49 3.93 11.40 2.67
CA GLY A 49 2.76 10.57 2.43
C GLY A 49 2.83 9.25 3.16
N ALA A 50 1.75 8.50 3.04
CA ALA A 50 1.68 7.11 3.49
C ALA A 50 0.73 6.35 2.56
N ASP A 51 0.94 5.06 2.46
CA ASP A 51 0.06 4.15 1.74
C ASP A 51 -0.44 3.09 2.71
N VAL A 52 -1.75 2.93 2.82
CA VAL A 52 -2.37 1.92 3.68
C VAL A 52 -3.40 1.12 2.89
N PHE A 53 -3.38 -0.19 3.10
CA PHE A 53 -4.28 -1.12 2.43
C PHE A 53 -5.31 -1.63 3.43
N TYR A 54 -6.58 -1.36 3.14
CA TYR A 54 -7.72 -1.72 3.99
C TYR A 54 -8.59 -2.77 3.32
N ARG A 55 -9.21 -3.61 4.15
CA ARG A 55 -10.26 -4.55 3.73
C ARG A 55 -11.53 -4.25 4.52
N VAL A 56 -12.64 -4.02 3.82
CA VAL A 56 -13.91 -3.67 4.44
C VAL A 56 -15.07 -4.47 3.87
N GLY A 57 -16.16 -4.57 4.64
CA GLY A 57 -17.40 -5.19 4.16
C GLY A 57 -18.21 -4.26 3.26
N GLN A 58 -18.25 -2.99 3.60
CA GLN A 58 -18.99 -1.93 2.91
C GLN A 58 -18.07 -0.72 2.67
N PRO A 59 -18.28 0.05 1.58
CA PRO A 59 -17.46 1.24 1.29
C PRO A 59 -17.46 2.29 2.41
N GLU A 60 -18.58 2.43 3.12
CA GLU A 60 -18.78 3.38 4.20
C GLU A 60 -17.89 3.09 5.41
N ASP A 61 -17.55 1.82 5.63
CA ASP A 61 -16.66 1.41 6.72
C ASP A 61 -15.26 1.96 6.56
N LEU A 62 -14.78 2.10 5.30
CA LEU A 62 -13.45 2.64 5.02
C LEU A 62 -13.28 4.04 5.60
N ARG A 63 -14.28 4.90 5.37
CA ARG A 63 -14.26 6.28 5.88
C ARG A 63 -14.07 6.29 7.39
N ARG A 64 -14.85 5.47 8.12
CA ARG A 64 -14.75 5.36 9.57
C ARG A 64 -13.38 4.86 10.03
N LEU A 65 -12.83 3.84 9.35
CA LEU A 65 -11.50 3.30 9.69
C LEU A 65 -10.40 4.37 9.59
N ILE A 66 -10.47 5.26 8.59
CA ILE A 66 -9.48 6.31 8.38
C ILE A 66 -9.76 7.55 9.25
N GLU A 67 -11.00 8.06 9.26
CA GLU A 67 -11.32 9.34 9.90
C GLU A 67 -11.39 9.28 11.44
N GLU A 68 -11.55 8.09 12.02
CA GLU A 68 -11.42 7.89 13.47
C GLU A 68 -9.96 7.62 13.91
N ASP A 69 -9.01 7.55 12.99
CA ASP A 69 -7.61 7.34 13.33
C ASP A 69 -7.03 8.57 14.06
N PRO A 70 -6.25 8.37 15.15
CA PRO A 70 -5.60 9.48 15.87
C PRO A 70 -4.73 10.38 14.98
N TYR A 71 -4.18 9.87 13.89
CA TYR A 71 -3.45 10.68 12.91
C TYR A 71 -4.38 11.56 12.07
N PHE A 72 -5.57 11.08 11.74
CA PHE A 72 -6.55 11.89 11.03
C PHE A 72 -7.15 12.95 11.94
N THR A 73 -7.66 12.56 13.11
CA THR A 73 -8.27 13.50 14.08
C THR A 73 -7.28 14.53 14.62
N GLY A 74 -6.00 14.16 14.72
CA GLY A 74 -4.90 15.05 15.10
C GLY A 74 -4.34 15.90 13.94
N GLY A 75 -4.90 15.78 12.72
CA GLY A 75 -4.47 16.53 11.55
C GLY A 75 -3.07 16.18 11.03
N VAL A 76 -2.53 15.02 11.44
CA VAL A 76 -1.29 14.45 10.89
C VAL A 76 -1.54 13.99 9.45
N TRP A 77 -2.73 13.46 9.20
CA TRP A 77 -3.26 13.07 7.90
C TRP A 77 -4.37 14.04 7.45
N PRO A 78 -4.05 15.15 6.79
CA PRO A 78 -5.06 16.14 6.39
C PRO A 78 -5.99 15.64 5.29
N THR A 79 -5.51 14.77 4.39
CA THR A 79 -6.32 14.22 3.29
C THR A 79 -5.90 12.80 2.92
N TYR A 80 -6.80 12.08 2.27
CA TYR A 80 -6.55 10.76 1.71
C TYR A 80 -7.34 10.56 0.41
N ALA A 81 -6.83 9.70 -0.48
CA ALA A 81 -7.47 9.32 -1.73
C ALA A 81 -7.59 7.78 -1.81
N PRO A 82 -8.79 7.22 -1.59
CA PRO A 82 -8.99 5.79 -1.65
C PRO A 82 -9.27 5.32 -3.08
N ARG A 83 -8.72 4.16 -3.44
CA ARG A 83 -8.99 3.45 -4.70
C ARG A 83 -9.30 1.99 -4.40
N SER A 84 -10.42 1.46 -4.89
CA SER A 84 -10.76 0.04 -4.72
C SER A 84 -10.11 -0.82 -5.79
N PHE A 85 -9.60 -1.98 -5.39
CA PHE A 85 -9.13 -3.00 -6.33
C PHE A 85 -10.30 -3.71 -6.99
N SER A 86 -10.25 -3.89 -8.31
CA SER A 86 -11.16 -4.75 -9.06
C SER A 86 -10.75 -6.22 -8.98
N GLN A 87 -9.45 -6.48 -8.84
CA GLN A 87 -8.85 -7.79 -8.61
C GLN A 87 -7.67 -7.59 -7.66
N PHE A 88 -7.61 -8.37 -6.59
CA PHE A 88 -6.57 -8.28 -5.57
C PHE A 88 -5.92 -9.64 -5.32
N LEU A 89 -4.60 -9.67 -5.36
CA LEU A 89 -3.78 -10.82 -4.97
C LEU A 89 -3.39 -10.67 -3.51
N GLU A 90 -3.96 -11.51 -2.66
CA GLU A 90 -3.71 -11.54 -1.22
C GLU A 90 -2.23 -11.82 -0.91
N PRO A 91 -1.66 -11.24 0.16
CA PRO A 91 -0.37 -11.69 0.66
C PRO A 91 -0.47 -13.14 1.17
N TRP A 92 0.63 -13.88 1.10
CA TRP A 92 0.68 -15.25 1.66
C TRP A 92 0.48 -15.25 3.17
N GLU A 93 1.04 -14.27 3.85
CA GLU A 93 0.97 -14.09 5.29
C GLU A 93 1.02 -12.62 5.66
N LEU A 94 0.50 -12.28 6.83
CA LEU A 94 0.65 -10.96 7.41
C LEU A 94 1.95 -10.93 8.22
N VAL A 95 2.92 -10.15 7.75
CA VAL A 95 4.23 -10.01 8.42
C VAL A 95 4.08 -9.25 9.75
N PRO A 96 4.94 -9.47 10.76
CA PRO A 96 4.90 -8.74 12.02
C PRO A 96 5.02 -7.22 11.84
N LEU A 97 4.46 -6.44 12.78
CA LEU A 97 4.63 -4.97 12.79
C LEU A 97 6.11 -4.60 12.97
N VAL A 98 6.63 -3.69 12.15
CA VAL A 98 7.98 -3.15 12.23
C VAL A 98 7.94 -1.64 12.10
N THR A 99 8.33 -0.92 13.14
CA THR A 99 8.21 0.56 13.20
C THR A 99 9.54 1.30 13.19
N ASP A 100 10.65 0.57 13.04
CA ASP A 100 12.02 1.11 13.01
C ASP A 100 12.50 1.50 11.60
N GLY A 101 11.66 1.31 10.58
CA GLY A 101 11.99 1.60 9.18
C GLY A 101 12.93 0.58 8.51
N SER A 102 13.22 -0.54 9.17
CA SER A 102 14.10 -1.58 8.62
C SER A 102 13.45 -2.34 7.46
N ARG A 103 12.12 -2.51 7.48
CA ARG A 103 11.40 -3.17 6.39
C ARG A 103 11.00 -2.16 5.34
N LYS A 104 11.45 -2.40 4.12
CA LYS A 104 11.21 -1.54 2.97
C LYS A 104 10.58 -2.34 1.84
N VAL A 105 9.69 -1.69 1.13
CA VAL A 105 9.09 -2.19 -0.12
C VAL A 105 9.12 -1.09 -1.16
N THR A 106 8.94 -1.48 -2.41
CA THR A 106 8.72 -0.57 -3.52
C THR A 106 7.30 -0.76 -4.04
N LEU A 107 6.51 0.31 -4.05
CA LEU A 107 5.23 0.34 -4.73
C LEU A 107 5.46 0.60 -6.20
N VAL A 108 5.00 -0.29 -7.07
CA VAL A 108 5.07 -0.11 -8.52
C VAL A 108 3.65 0.02 -9.08
N GLU A 109 3.39 1.11 -9.76
CA GLU A 109 2.14 1.34 -10.49
C GLU A 109 2.41 1.36 -12.00
N GLY A 110 1.45 0.90 -12.80
CA GLY A 110 1.51 0.94 -14.24
C GLY A 110 0.24 0.40 -14.89
N VAL A 111 0.00 0.76 -16.13
CA VAL A 111 -1.13 0.26 -16.92
C VAL A 111 -0.72 -1.03 -17.63
N ALA A 112 -1.52 -2.06 -17.47
CA ALA A 112 -1.41 -3.32 -18.18
C ALA A 112 -2.52 -3.40 -19.24
N PRO A 113 -2.19 -3.29 -20.55
CA PRO A 113 -3.17 -3.42 -21.63
C PRO A 113 -3.82 -4.78 -21.67
N ASP A 114 -3.06 -5.83 -21.35
CA ASP A 114 -3.54 -7.21 -21.20
C ASP A 114 -3.55 -7.60 -19.72
N VAL A 115 -4.72 -7.43 -19.09
CA VAL A 115 -4.93 -7.70 -17.66
C VAL A 115 -4.75 -9.18 -17.33
N GLU A 116 -5.10 -10.09 -18.25
CA GLU A 116 -4.97 -11.52 -18.02
C GLU A 116 -3.50 -11.95 -17.94
N MET A 117 -2.70 -11.55 -18.93
CA MET A 117 -1.26 -11.85 -18.95
C MET A 117 -0.52 -11.19 -17.78
N ALA A 118 -0.85 -9.94 -17.48
CA ALA A 118 -0.29 -9.25 -16.31
C ALA A 118 -0.69 -9.90 -14.98
N SER A 119 -1.90 -10.49 -14.88
CA SER A 119 -2.33 -11.25 -13.71
C SER A 119 -1.42 -12.46 -13.46
N PHE A 120 -1.07 -13.22 -14.50
CA PHE A 120 -0.14 -14.33 -14.37
C PHE A 120 1.24 -13.88 -13.89
N ALA A 121 1.75 -12.76 -14.42
CA ALA A 121 3.03 -12.21 -13.99
C ALA A 121 3.03 -11.77 -12.52
N LEU A 122 1.94 -11.15 -12.05
CA LEU A 122 1.81 -10.80 -10.63
C LEU A 122 1.69 -12.03 -9.73
N ILE A 123 0.96 -13.07 -10.15
CA ILE A 123 0.86 -14.35 -9.42
C ILE A 123 2.24 -14.99 -9.31
N GLU A 124 3.01 -15.01 -10.39
CA GLU A 124 4.37 -15.53 -10.40
C GLU A 124 5.31 -14.72 -9.50
N ALA A 125 5.26 -13.37 -9.58
CA ALA A 125 6.05 -12.49 -8.73
C ALA A 125 5.77 -12.72 -7.24
N ARG A 126 4.50 -12.91 -6.85
CA ARG A 126 4.13 -13.26 -5.49
C ARG A 126 4.62 -14.67 -5.12
N GLY A 127 4.41 -15.66 -5.99
CA GLY A 127 4.80 -17.05 -5.74
C GLY A 127 6.32 -17.25 -5.58
N SER A 128 7.12 -16.43 -6.28
CA SER A 128 8.57 -16.42 -6.19
C SER A 128 9.13 -15.53 -5.06
N GLY A 129 8.27 -14.90 -4.24
CA GLY A 129 8.70 -14.05 -3.13
C GLY A 129 9.24 -12.67 -3.55
N ARG A 130 9.01 -12.24 -4.79
CA ARG A 130 9.42 -10.90 -5.28
C ARG A 130 8.40 -9.83 -4.90
N MET A 131 7.12 -10.20 -4.78
CA MET A 131 6.00 -9.32 -4.45
C MET A 131 5.29 -9.81 -3.19
N ALA A 132 4.94 -8.90 -2.29
CA ALA A 132 4.13 -9.23 -1.11
C ALA A 132 2.66 -9.42 -1.49
N PHE A 133 2.08 -8.45 -2.18
CA PHE A 133 0.70 -8.45 -2.69
C PHE A 133 0.53 -7.36 -3.73
N GLY A 134 -0.62 -7.32 -4.38
CA GLY A 134 -0.97 -6.31 -5.37
C GLY A 134 -2.25 -6.64 -6.11
N GLY A 135 -2.52 -5.94 -7.19
CA GLY A 135 -3.71 -6.20 -7.99
C GLY A 135 -4.02 -5.11 -8.98
N PHE A 136 -5.26 -5.11 -9.46
CA PHE A 136 -5.75 -4.22 -10.49
C PHE A 136 -6.83 -3.28 -9.96
N PHE A 137 -6.70 -2.02 -10.29
CA PHE A 137 -7.79 -1.06 -10.25
C PHE A 137 -8.61 -1.15 -11.53
N PRO A 138 -9.83 -0.55 -11.57
CA PRO A 138 -10.59 -0.44 -12.81
C PRO A 138 -9.75 0.23 -13.92
N GLY A 139 -9.88 -0.27 -15.16
CA GLY A 139 -9.16 0.26 -16.31
C GLY A 139 -7.74 -0.27 -16.52
N GLY A 140 -7.37 -1.38 -15.87
CA GLY A 140 -6.07 -2.03 -16.09
C GLY A 140 -4.87 -1.38 -15.40
N LEU A 141 -5.10 -0.34 -14.59
CA LEU A 141 -4.05 0.20 -13.73
C LEU A 141 -3.73 -0.83 -12.64
N THR A 142 -2.45 -1.10 -12.44
CA THR A 142 -1.97 -2.03 -11.42
C THR A 142 -1.28 -1.30 -10.28
N LEU A 143 -1.24 -1.94 -9.11
CA LEU A 143 -0.34 -1.61 -8.03
C LEU A 143 0.23 -2.91 -7.46
N ALA A 144 1.57 -3.00 -7.44
CA ALA A 144 2.32 -4.11 -6.88
C ALA A 144 3.19 -3.63 -5.72
N VAL A 145 3.16 -4.36 -4.61
CA VAL A 145 4.02 -4.12 -3.43
C VAL A 145 5.20 -5.07 -3.53
N MET A 146 6.29 -4.60 -4.12
CA MET A 146 7.51 -5.37 -4.37
C MET A 146 8.43 -5.34 -3.15
N HIS A 147 9.08 -6.47 -2.82
CA HIS A 147 10.03 -6.52 -1.72
C HIS A 147 11.32 -5.74 -2.04
N GLY A 148 11.83 -5.03 -1.03
CA GLY A 148 13.05 -4.22 -1.13
C GLY A 148 12.80 -2.76 -1.53
N ASP A 149 13.87 -1.97 -1.53
CA ASP A 149 13.84 -0.51 -1.79
C ASP A 149 14.52 -0.11 -3.12
N ASP A 150 14.86 -1.08 -3.95
CA ASP A 150 15.45 -0.85 -5.27
C ASP A 150 14.34 -0.64 -6.32
N ALA A 151 14.04 0.63 -6.59
CA ALA A 151 13.00 1.02 -7.53
C ALA A 151 13.31 0.57 -8.98
N GLU A 152 14.57 0.65 -9.40
CA GLU A 152 14.94 0.24 -10.77
C GLU A 152 14.84 -1.27 -10.94
N LYS A 153 15.24 -2.03 -9.94
CA LYS A 153 15.04 -3.50 -9.95
C LYS A 153 13.56 -3.84 -10.03
N ALA A 154 12.73 -3.24 -9.19
CA ALA A 154 11.28 -3.50 -9.18
C ALA A 154 10.61 -3.13 -10.52
N LEU A 155 10.98 -2.00 -11.12
CA LEU A 155 10.53 -1.61 -12.46
C LEU A 155 11.02 -2.59 -13.53
N GLY A 156 12.28 -2.99 -13.46
CA GLY A 156 12.90 -3.91 -14.40
C GLY A 156 12.22 -5.28 -14.42
N GLU A 157 11.76 -5.76 -13.27
CA GLU A 157 11.02 -7.02 -13.16
C GLU A 157 9.70 -6.98 -13.91
N LEU A 158 8.93 -5.89 -13.83
CA LEU A 158 7.68 -5.75 -14.58
C LEU A 158 7.93 -5.47 -16.07
N ARG A 159 8.92 -4.62 -16.42
CA ARG A 159 9.32 -4.36 -17.81
C ARG A 159 9.70 -5.65 -18.54
N ALA A 160 10.46 -6.51 -17.90
CA ALA A 160 10.95 -7.76 -18.49
C ALA A 160 9.82 -8.72 -18.94
N THR A 161 8.62 -8.57 -18.39
CA THR A 161 7.47 -9.39 -18.81
C THR A 161 6.85 -8.94 -20.14
N GLY A 162 7.01 -7.66 -20.49
CA GLY A 162 6.39 -7.05 -21.68
C GLY A 162 4.88 -6.83 -21.59
N PHE A 163 4.25 -6.99 -20.41
CA PHE A 163 2.80 -6.88 -20.23
C PHE A 163 2.32 -5.52 -19.76
N TRP A 164 3.23 -4.60 -19.43
CA TRP A 164 2.93 -3.24 -19.01
C TRP A 164 3.32 -2.21 -20.06
N ASP A 165 2.53 -1.16 -20.15
CA ASP A 165 2.94 0.05 -20.88
C ASP A 165 4.07 0.73 -20.09
N GLU A 166 5.29 0.63 -20.60
CA GLU A 166 6.50 1.14 -19.95
C GLU A 166 6.44 2.64 -19.67
N ALA A 167 5.76 3.42 -20.52
CA ALA A 167 5.61 4.85 -20.33
C ALA A 167 4.80 5.21 -19.07
N THR A 168 3.99 4.26 -18.57
CA THR A 168 3.14 4.44 -17.37
C THR A 168 3.77 3.92 -16.09
N LEU A 169 4.81 3.08 -16.19
CA LEU A 169 5.45 2.48 -15.03
C LEU A 169 6.09 3.54 -14.13
N ARG A 170 5.73 3.51 -12.86
CA ARG A 170 6.26 4.39 -11.80
C ARG A 170 6.52 3.56 -10.56
N ALA A 171 7.62 3.86 -9.89
CA ALA A 171 7.98 3.22 -8.63
C ALA A 171 8.24 4.25 -7.54
N ARG A 172 7.85 3.93 -6.32
CA ARG A 172 8.15 4.74 -5.14
C ARG A 172 8.42 3.86 -3.93
N PRO A 173 9.39 4.24 -3.08
CA PRO A 173 9.70 3.48 -1.87
C PRO A 173 8.65 3.70 -0.79
N LEU A 174 8.50 2.70 0.09
CA LEU A 174 7.66 2.76 1.28
C LEU A 174 8.38 2.09 2.45
N LEU A 175 8.33 2.71 3.63
CA LEU A 175 8.73 2.08 4.88
C LEU A 175 7.57 1.19 5.34
N TYR A 176 7.69 -0.10 5.09
CA TYR A 176 6.60 -1.05 5.31
C TYR A 176 6.48 -1.42 6.78
N ALA A 177 5.63 -0.71 7.50
CA ALA A 177 5.46 -0.86 8.95
C ALA A 177 4.46 -1.97 9.33
N LEU A 178 3.43 -2.19 8.49
CA LEU A 178 2.29 -3.06 8.79
C LEU A 178 2.37 -4.38 8.03
#